data_482c0773a182dd0db965c4376d89eb13
#
_entry.id   482c0773a182dd0db965c4376d89eb13
#
_cell.length_a   1.000
_cell.length_b   1.000
_cell.length_c   1.000
_cell.angle_alpha   90.00
_cell.angle_beta   90.00
_cell.angle_gamma   90.00
#
_symmetry.space_group_name_H-M   'P 1'
#
loop_
_entity.id
_entity.type
_entity.pdbx_description
1 polymer ?
#
loop_
_entity_poly.entity_id
_entity_poly.type
_entity_poly.pdbx_seq_one_letter_code
_entity_poly.pdbx_strand_id
1 'polypeptide(L)'
;MDSLGGWLNEIRYFYMRQLTVPLSPHGQALWHWLMWRANTVFWQFPLRLSVPEIAGGTKMSEPMVKRARKELVAGGYLLHEAFGGSRPAGYWILSCIKPGEVMAPKLKLQLPEKKSDGGKILNLRR
;
A
#
# COMPACT_ATOMS: atom_id res chain seq x y z
N MET A 1 -14.70 -9.51 7.89
CA MET A 1 -14.52 -8.56 7.36
C MET A 1 -14.12 -8.63 6.04
N ASP A 2 -14.14 -7.85 5.34
CA ASP A 2 -13.89 -7.92 3.97
C ASP A 2 -12.65 -7.18 3.63
N SER A 3 -12.31 -7.18 2.38
CA SER A 3 -11.09 -6.54 1.94
C SER A 3 -11.13 -5.06 2.20
N LEU A 4 -12.29 -4.47 2.10
CA LEU A 4 -12.39 -3.06 2.33
C LEU A 4 -12.09 -2.76 3.80
N GLY A 5 -12.56 -3.62 4.70
CA GLY A 5 -12.26 -3.45 6.11
C GLY A 5 -10.77 -3.56 6.38
N GLY A 6 -10.09 -4.48 5.71
CA GLY A 6 -8.65 -4.63 5.87
C GLY A 6 -7.90 -3.40 5.40
N TRP A 7 -8.29 -2.87 4.25
CA TRP A 7 -7.68 -1.67 3.71
C TRP A 7 -7.88 -0.49 4.66
N LEU A 8 -9.13 -0.28 5.10
CA LEU A 8 -9.42 0.84 5.98
C LEU A 8 -8.72 0.71 7.32
N ASN A 9 -8.59 -0.51 7.84
CA ASN A 9 -7.89 -0.70 9.09
C ASN A 9 -6.42 -0.39 8.96
N GLU A 10 -5.80 -0.72 7.83
CA GLU A 10 -4.40 -0.36 7.63
C GLU A 10 -4.24 1.17 7.62
N ILE A 11 -5.16 1.89 7.00
CA ILE A 11 -5.09 3.35 6.99
C ILE A 11 -5.26 3.90 8.39
N ARG A 12 -6.21 3.35 9.16
CA ARG A 12 -6.42 3.81 10.52
C ARG A 12 -5.18 3.60 11.37
N TYR A 13 -4.56 2.43 11.28
CA TYR A 13 -3.36 2.16 12.05
C TYR A 13 -2.17 2.98 11.56
N PHE A 14 -2.13 3.29 10.27
CA PHE A 14 -1.10 4.16 9.73
C PHE A 14 -1.15 5.52 10.44
N TYR A 15 -2.35 6.10 10.56
CA TYR A 15 -2.45 7.41 11.20
C TYR A 15 -2.22 7.33 12.70
N MET A 16 -2.57 6.24 13.35
CA MET A 16 -2.23 6.08 14.74
C MET A 16 -0.71 6.01 14.92
N ARG A 17 -0.04 5.35 13.97
CA ARG A 17 1.39 5.23 14.05
C ARG A 17 2.10 6.55 13.83
N GLN A 18 1.46 7.52 13.16
CA GLN A 18 2.06 8.84 13.01
C GLN A 18 2.29 9.51 14.35
N LEU A 19 1.61 9.09 15.40
CA LEU A 19 1.80 9.68 16.72
C LEU A 19 3.13 9.26 17.33
N THR A 20 3.66 8.11 16.95
CA THR A 20 4.90 7.61 17.52
C THR A 20 6.04 7.54 16.51
N VAL A 21 5.75 7.29 15.25
CA VAL A 21 6.75 7.20 14.19
C VAL A 21 6.29 8.09 13.05
N PRO A 22 6.35 9.41 13.24
CA PRO A 22 5.78 10.34 12.26
C PRO A 22 6.57 10.41 10.97
N LEU A 23 5.86 10.66 9.89
CA LEU A 23 6.44 10.86 8.57
C LEU A 23 6.18 12.30 8.15
N SER A 24 7.03 12.81 7.27
CA SER A 24 6.80 14.10 6.67
C SER A 24 5.61 13.99 5.72
N PRO A 25 5.05 15.11 5.27
CA PRO A 25 3.96 15.07 4.30
C PRO A 25 4.35 14.32 3.03
N HIS A 26 5.61 14.42 2.58
CA HIS A 26 6.04 13.69 1.40
C HIS A 26 6.09 12.19 1.66
N GLY A 27 6.50 11.80 2.85
CA GLY A 27 6.51 10.39 3.23
C GLY A 27 5.11 9.82 3.25
N GLN A 28 4.15 10.59 3.81
CA GLN A 28 2.77 10.16 3.84
C GLN A 28 2.19 10.07 2.42
N ALA A 29 2.52 11.04 1.57
CA ALA A 29 2.04 11.02 0.19
C ALA A 29 2.58 9.81 -0.55
N LEU A 30 3.85 9.49 -0.36
CA LEU A 30 4.43 8.32 -1.01
C LEU A 30 3.75 7.05 -0.51
N TRP A 31 3.50 6.94 0.79
CA TRP A 31 2.82 5.76 1.33
C TRP A 31 1.44 5.58 0.69
N HIS A 32 0.68 6.65 0.58
CA HIS A 32 -0.65 6.58 -0.03
C HIS A 32 -0.57 6.18 -1.50
N TRP A 33 0.40 6.71 -2.23
CA TRP A 33 0.54 6.36 -3.63
C TRP A 33 0.92 4.89 -3.78
N LEU A 34 1.80 4.39 -2.92
CA LEU A 34 2.18 2.98 -2.97
C LEU A 34 1.00 2.08 -2.63
N MET A 35 0.15 2.50 -1.67
CA MET A 35 -1.05 1.76 -1.34
C MET A 35 -1.98 1.66 -2.55
N TRP A 36 -2.17 2.78 -3.25
CA TRP A 36 -2.98 2.78 -4.44
C TRP A 36 -2.39 1.87 -5.50
N ARG A 37 -1.09 1.97 -5.70
CA ARG A 37 -0.42 1.17 -6.71
C ARG A 37 -0.53 -0.32 -6.39
N ALA A 38 -0.37 -0.68 -5.13
CA ALA A 38 -0.49 -2.07 -4.70
C ALA A 38 -1.89 -2.60 -4.97
N ASN A 39 -2.90 -1.76 -4.73
CA ASN A 39 -4.27 -2.18 -4.96
C ASN A 39 -4.52 -2.45 -6.45
N THR A 40 -3.84 -1.74 -7.35
CA THR A 40 -4.04 -1.95 -8.78
C THR A 40 -3.47 -3.28 -9.25
N VAL A 41 -2.56 -3.87 -8.49
CA VAL A 41 -1.98 -5.17 -8.84
C VAL A 41 -2.37 -6.23 -7.82
N PHE A 42 -3.51 -6.02 -7.16
CA PHE A 42 -4.08 -6.99 -6.23
C PHE A 42 -3.11 -7.40 -5.14
N TRP A 43 -2.33 -6.44 -4.67
CA TRP A 43 -1.42 -6.61 -3.52
C TRP A 43 -0.37 -7.70 -3.74
N GLN A 44 0.05 -7.85 -4.98
CA GLN A 44 1.11 -8.79 -5.27
C GLN A 44 2.44 -8.09 -5.22
N PHE A 45 3.27 -8.48 -4.29
CA PHE A 45 4.58 -7.88 -4.08
C PHE A 45 5.68 -8.77 -4.64
N PRO A 46 6.82 -8.20 -4.98
CA PRO A 46 7.15 -6.79 -4.82
C PRO A 46 6.53 -5.93 -5.91
N LEU A 47 6.29 -4.67 -5.59
CA LEU A 47 5.96 -3.72 -6.62
C LEU A 47 7.27 -3.36 -7.31
N ARG A 48 7.33 -3.47 -8.62
CA ARG A 48 8.55 -3.18 -9.37
C ARG A 48 8.42 -1.78 -9.96
N LEU A 49 9.09 -0.83 -9.35
CA LEU A 49 8.92 0.58 -9.66
C LEU A 49 10.24 1.30 -9.82
N SER A 50 10.34 2.16 -10.82
CA SER A 50 11.52 3.01 -10.98
C SER A 50 11.25 4.32 -10.28
N VAL A 51 12.32 5.06 -9.94
CA VAL A 51 12.16 6.37 -9.32
C VAL A 51 11.43 7.34 -10.25
N PRO A 52 11.75 7.40 -11.56
CA PRO A 52 10.98 8.29 -12.43
C PRO A 52 9.49 7.97 -12.47
N GLU A 53 9.13 6.69 -12.40
CA GLU A 53 7.73 6.29 -12.40
C GLU A 53 7.02 6.80 -11.14
N ILE A 54 7.66 6.65 -10.00
CA ILE A 54 7.09 7.13 -8.75
C ILE A 54 7.01 8.66 -8.76
N ALA A 55 8.06 9.32 -9.25
CA ALA A 55 8.06 10.77 -9.33
C ALA A 55 6.92 11.27 -10.20
N GLY A 56 6.70 10.61 -11.34
CA GLY A 56 5.61 10.99 -12.23
C GLY A 56 4.24 10.79 -11.58
N GLY A 57 4.08 9.74 -10.81
CA GLY A 57 2.80 9.46 -10.15
C GLY A 57 2.51 10.33 -8.95
N THR A 58 3.54 10.63 -8.15
CA THR A 58 3.36 11.43 -6.94
C THR A 58 3.53 12.91 -7.18
N LYS A 59 4.08 13.28 -8.33
CA LYS A 59 4.40 14.68 -8.66
C LYS A 59 5.51 15.24 -7.77
N MET A 60 6.32 14.36 -7.21
CA MET A 60 7.49 14.78 -6.46
C MET A 60 8.71 14.76 -7.37
N SER A 61 9.74 15.53 -7.02
CA SER A 61 11.01 15.43 -7.73
C SER A 61 11.66 14.11 -7.36
N GLU A 62 12.59 13.64 -8.19
CA GLU A 62 13.25 12.38 -7.89
C GLU A 62 14.03 12.40 -6.58
N PRO A 63 14.76 13.50 -6.25
CA PRO A 63 15.41 13.53 -4.93
C PRO A 63 14.41 13.46 -3.79
N MET A 64 13.22 14.05 -3.96
CA MET A 64 12.21 14.00 -2.92
C MET A 64 11.65 12.59 -2.78
N VAL A 65 11.47 11.86 -3.88
CA VAL A 65 11.03 10.47 -3.85
C VAL A 65 12.02 9.65 -3.04
N LYS A 66 13.33 9.84 -3.31
CA LYS A 66 14.34 9.07 -2.60
C LYS A 66 14.34 9.40 -1.11
N ARG A 67 14.11 10.66 -0.76
CA ARG A 67 14.08 11.05 0.63
C ARG A 67 12.86 10.48 1.33
N ALA A 68 11.68 10.56 0.68
CA ALA A 68 10.46 10.01 1.25
C ALA A 68 10.57 8.50 1.42
N ARG A 69 11.18 7.81 0.44
CA ARG A 69 11.39 6.38 0.51
C ARG A 69 12.24 6.03 1.72
N LYS A 70 13.30 6.81 1.94
CA LYS A 70 14.18 6.55 3.06
C LYS A 70 13.45 6.71 4.39
N GLU A 71 12.55 7.69 4.49
CA GLU A 71 11.76 7.84 5.69
C GLU A 71 10.89 6.62 5.93
N LEU A 72 10.25 6.12 4.89
CA LEU A 72 9.36 4.97 5.03
C LEU A 72 10.12 3.74 5.45
N VAL A 73 11.31 3.53 4.88
CA VAL A 73 12.12 2.37 5.24
C VAL A 73 12.58 2.49 6.69
N ALA A 74 13.08 3.67 7.07
CA ALA A 74 13.58 3.87 8.43
C ALA A 74 12.47 3.71 9.47
N GLY A 75 11.26 4.07 9.12
CA GLY A 75 10.14 3.96 10.05
C GLY A 75 9.48 2.61 10.09
N GLY A 76 9.93 1.67 9.28
CA GLY A 76 9.33 0.33 9.28
C GLY A 76 8.05 0.22 8.47
N TYR A 77 7.79 1.17 7.57
CA TYR A 77 6.60 1.14 6.74
C TYR A 77 6.83 0.44 5.40
N LEU A 78 8.07 0.25 5.03
CA LEU A 78 8.40 -0.19 3.67
C LEU A 78 9.70 -0.97 3.65
N LEU A 79 9.78 -1.99 2.81
CA LEU A 79 11.04 -2.62 2.48
C LEU A 79 11.32 -2.25 1.03
N HIS A 80 12.58 -1.98 0.73
CA HIS A 80 13.00 -1.58 -0.61
C HIS A 80 14.26 -2.34 -0.96
N GLU A 81 14.31 -2.89 -2.16
CA GLU A 81 15.50 -3.61 -2.60
C GLU A 81 15.80 -3.28 -4.03
N ALA A 82 17.03 -2.84 -4.29
CA ALA A 82 17.49 -2.59 -5.63
C ALA A 82 17.94 -3.90 -6.24
N PHE A 83 17.59 -4.12 -7.51
CA PHE A 83 17.97 -5.36 -8.17
C PHE A 83 19.17 -5.18 -9.09
N GLY A 84 19.74 -4.00 -9.14
CA GLY A 84 20.96 -3.76 -9.89
C GLY A 84 20.71 -3.34 -11.34
N GLY A 85 21.69 -2.70 -11.93
CA GLY A 85 21.60 -2.22 -13.28
C GLY A 85 20.44 -1.26 -13.45
N SER A 86 19.75 -1.37 -14.56
CA SER A 86 18.63 -0.48 -14.83
C SER A 86 17.31 -1.12 -14.44
N ARG A 87 17.33 -2.24 -13.74
CA ARG A 87 16.09 -2.91 -13.36
C ARG A 87 15.36 -2.13 -12.28
N PRO A 88 14.02 -2.05 -12.37
CA PRO A 88 13.26 -1.36 -11.33
C PRO A 88 13.43 -2.06 -9.98
N ALA A 89 13.48 -1.26 -8.93
CA ALA A 89 13.61 -1.80 -7.58
C ALA A 89 12.31 -2.45 -7.12
N GLY A 90 12.41 -3.28 -6.11
CA GLY A 90 11.26 -3.93 -5.52
C GLY A 90 10.84 -3.23 -4.26
N TYR A 91 9.53 -3.11 -4.06
CA TYR A 91 8.96 -2.47 -2.89
C TYR A 91 7.93 -3.38 -2.25
N TRP A 92 8.01 -3.51 -0.93
CA TRP A 92 7.03 -4.28 -0.15
C TRP A 92 6.48 -3.35 0.92
N ILE A 93 5.17 -3.15 0.95
CA ILE A 93 4.56 -2.30 1.97
C ILE A 93 4.32 -3.16 3.20
N LEU A 94 4.80 -2.69 4.34
CA LEU A 94 4.65 -3.45 5.58
C LEU A 94 3.36 -3.06 6.29
N SER A 95 2.73 -4.03 6.94
CA SER A 95 1.48 -3.80 7.62
C SER A 95 1.68 -2.90 8.84
N CYS A 96 0.76 -1.98 9.04
CA CYS A 96 0.76 -1.17 10.24
C CYS A 96 0.00 -1.87 11.36
N ILE A 97 -0.75 -2.92 11.04
CA ILE A 97 -1.49 -3.68 12.03
C ILE A 97 -0.62 -4.79 12.58
N LYS A 98 0.13 -5.46 11.71
CA LYS A 98 1.00 -6.56 12.12
C LYS A 98 2.43 -6.20 11.79
N PRO A 99 3.12 -5.54 12.69
CA PRO A 99 4.48 -5.07 12.43
C PRO A 99 5.39 -6.18 11.93
N GLY A 100 6.17 -5.86 10.94
CA GLY A 100 7.12 -6.81 10.38
C GLY A 100 6.57 -7.71 9.29
N GLU A 101 5.27 -7.67 9.06
CA GLU A 101 4.67 -8.49 8.01
C GLU A 101 4.34 -7.66 6.80
N VAL A 102 4.44 -8.27 5.63
CA VAL A 102 4.07 -7.60 4.39
C VAL A 102 2.55 -7.44 4.39
N MET A 103 2.10 -6.27 3.97
CA MET A 103 0.69 -5.97 3.97
C MET A 103 -0.07 -6.89 3.02
N ALA A 104 -1.17 -7.44 3.48
CA ALA A 104 -1.97 -8.33 2.67
C ALA A 104 -3.44 -8.22 3.05
N PRO A 105 -4.07 -7.13 2.66
CA PRO A 105 -5.48 -6.95 2.96
C PRO A 105 -6.27 -8.06 2.32
N LYS A 106 -7.25 -8.60 3.04
CA LYS A 106 -7.98 -9.62 2.50
C LYS A 106 -8.86 -9.18 1.49
N LEU A 107 -8.65 -9.41 0.33
CA LEU A 107 -9.48 -8.98 -0.68
C LEU A 107 -10.52 -9.93 -0.95
N LYS A 108 -11.16 -10.39 -0.12
CA LYS A 108 -12.16 -11.22 -0.33
C LYS A 108 -13.12 -10.84 -1.20
N LEU A 109 -12.97 -10.18 -1.99
CA LEU A 109 -13.86 -9.74 -2.88
C LEU A 109 -14.75 -10.62 -3.21
N GLN A 110 -14.63 -11.54 -2.91
CA GLN A 110 -15.36 -12.33 -3.14
C GLN A 110 -16.56 -11.99 -3.12
N LEU A 111 -16.90 -11.73 -3.75
CA LEU A 111 -17.98 -11.35 -3.86
C LEU A 111 -18.75 -12.34 -3.54
N PRO A 112 -19.36 -12.48 -3.13
CA PRO A 112 -20.12 -13.27 -2.61
C PRO A 112 -20.62 -14.18 -3.50
N GLU A 113 -20.65 -14.96 -3.53
CA GLU A 113 -21.05 -15.74 -4.20
C GLU A 113 -22.24 -15.95 -4.29
N LYS A 114 -22.54 -16.00 -4.51
CA LYS A 114 -23.44 -15.97 -4.54
C LYS A 114 -24.29 -16.70 -4.25
N LYS A 115 -24.49 -17.08 -3.96
CA LYS A 115 -25.09 -17.52 -3.60
C LYS A 115 -26.12 -17.52 -3.64
N SER A 116 -26.44 -17.47 -3.86
CA SER A 116 -27.17 -17.20 -3.87
C SER A 116 -28.00 -16.99 -3.64
N ASP A 117 -28.35 -16.89 -3.58
CA ASP A 117 -28.98 -16.37 -3.23
C ASP A 117 -29.50 -15.89 -3.35
N GLY A 118 -29.88 -15.96 -3.63
CA GLY A 118 -30.04 -15.19 -3.72
C GLY A 118 -30.20 -14.57 -3.83
N GLY A 119 -30.46 -14.47 -3.93
CA GLY A 119 -30.18 -13.55 -4.00
C GLY A 119 -30.13 -12.89 -3.96
N LYS A 120 -30.16 -12.52 -3.83
CA LYS A 120 -29.93 -11.68 -3.63
C LYS A 120 -29.33 -10.90 -3.83
N ILE A 121 -29.30 -10.56 -4.19
CA ILE A 121 -28.59 -9.71 -4.27
C ILE A 121 -28.50 -8.94 -4.18
N LEU A 122 -28.67 -8.63 -4.33
CA LEU A 122 -28.30 -7.77 -4.16
C LEU A 122 -28.16 -7.05 -3.88
N ASN A 123 -28.40 -6.95 -3.68
CA ASN A 123 -28.13 -6.10 -3.21
C ASN A 123 -27.57 -5.31 -3.26
N LEU A 124 -27.51 -5.23 -3.72
CA LEU A 124 -26.97 -4.43 -3.67
C LEU A 124 -27.05 -3.64 -3.52
N ARG A 125 -27.43 -3.72 -3.42
CA ARG A 125 -27.49 -3.19 -3.10
C ARG A 125 -27.36 -2.49 -2.83
N ARG A 126 -27.80 -2.75 -2.77
CA ARG A 126 -27.70 -2.35 -2.32
C ARG A 126 -27.48 -1.86 -2.24
#